data_4602ed8ae0dc0c3d9167b8bc205916f1
#
_entry.id   4602ed8ae0dc0c3d9167b8bc205916f1
#
_cell.length_a   1.000
_cell.length_b   1.000
_cell.length_c   1.000
_cell.angle_alpha   90.00
_cell.angle_beta   90.00
_cell.angle_gamma   90.00
#
_symmetry.space_group_name_H-M   'P 1'
#
loop_
_entity.id
_entity.type
_entity.pdbx_description
1 polymer ?
#
loop_
_entity_poly.entity_id
_entity_poly.type
_entity_poly.pdbx_seq_one_letter_code
_entity_poly.pdbx_strand_id
1 'polypeptide(L)' 'MKIDGDLIRGLAASRMDQLVVEAIVGIARGMGKKTVAEFVSDEKTVRLLEKAGVDCAQGYHVGRPRPLRELLMPAGH' A
#
# COMPACT_ATOMS: atom_id res chain seq x y z
N MET A 1 2.38 -10.90 1.93
CA MET A 1 1.13 -10.73 2.68
C MET A 1 0.26 -9.68 1.99
N LYS A 2 -0.96 -10.02 1.66
CA LYS A 2 -1.87 -9.10 0.97
C LYS A 2 -2.74 -8.35 1.97
N ILE A 3 -2.89 -7.04 1.75
CA ILE A 3 -3.76 -6.19 2.56
C ILE A 3 -5.07 -6.01 1.81
N ASP A 4 -6.19 -6.31 2.49
CA ASP A 4 -7.52 -6.30 1.91
C ASP A 4 -7.86 -4.95 1.24
N GLY A 5 -8.45 -5.02 0.05
CA GLY A 5 -8.84 -3.83 -0.70
C GLY A 5 -9.86 -2.95 0.00
N ASP A 6 -10.74 -3.52 0.82
CA ASP A 6 -11.71 -2.72 1.56
C ASP A 6 -11.01 -1.79 2.55
N LEU A 7 -9.95 -2.28 3.20
CA LEU A 7 -9.15 -1.46 4.11
C LEU A 7 -8.43 -0.36 3.34
N ILE A 8 -7.92 -0.68 2.15
CA ILE A 8 -7.19 0.27 1.32
C ILE A 8 -8.11 1.37 0.80
N ARG A 9 -9.35 1.04 0.41
CA ARG A 9 -10.31 2.03 -0.11
C ARG A 9 -10.63 3.12 0.89
N GLY A 10 -10.70 2.77 2.18
CA GLY A 10 -11.03 3.74 3.22
C GLY A 10 -9.84 4.48 3.80
N LEU A 11 -8.65 4.15 3.36
CA LEU A 11 -7.41 4.58 4.03
C LEU A 11 -7.28 6.10 4.17
N ALA A 12 -7.56 6.84 3.09
CA ALA A 12 -7.38 8.30 3.08
C ALA A 12 -8.34 9.02 4.03
N ALA A 13 -9.49 8.42 4.31
CA ALA A 13 -10.53 9.03 5.13
C ALA A 13 -10.58 8.52 6.57
N SER A 14 -9.74 7.54 6.93
CA SER A 14 -9.82 6.89 8.23
C SER A 14 -8.45 6.75 8.89
N ARG A 15 -8.26 7.48 9.97
CA ARG A 15 -7.03 7.35 10.77
C ARG A 15 -6.92 5.93 11.36
N MET A 16 -8.05 5.34 11.74
CA MET A 16 -8.07 3.99 12.27
C MET A 16 -7.55 2.98 11.24
N ASP A 17 -7.99 3.12 9.97
CA ASP A 17 -7.53 2.23 8.91
C ASP A 17 -6.02 2.38 8.68
N GLN A 18 -5.51 3.61 8.77
CA GLN A 18 -4.08 3.86 8.65
C GLN A 18 -3.31 3.14 9.76
N LEU A 19 -3.81 3.18 10.98
CA LEU A 19 -3.17 2.49 12.11
C LEU A 19 -3.20 0.99 11.93
N VAL A 20 -4.30 0.45 11.41
CA VAL A 20 -4.42 -0.98 11.14
C VAL A 20 -3.38 -1.41 10.09
N VAL A 21 -3.23 -0.63 9.01
CA VAL A 21 -2.23 -0.93 7.99
C VAL A 21 -0.82 -0.91 8.56
N GLU A 22 -0.51 0.09 9.41
CA GLU A 22 0.81 0.17 10.05
C GLU A 22 1.07 -1.06 10.93
N ALA A 23 0.05 -1.54 11.63
CA ALA A 23 0.18 -2.74 12.47
C ALA A 23 0.44 -3.99 11.62
N ILE A 24 -0.28 -4.12 10.50
CA ILE A 24 -0.08 -5.24 9.57
C ILE A 24 1.34 -5.23 9.03
N VAL A 25 1.84 -4.06 8.64
CA VAL A 25 3.20 -3.91 8.13
C VAL A 25 4.23 -4.35 9.17
N GLY A 26 4.03 -3.93 10.43
CA GLY A 26 4.92 -4.31 11.52
C GLY A 26 4.97 -5.81 11.73
N ILE A 27 3.81 -6.45 11.72
CA ILE A 27 3.70 -7.90 11.86
C ILE A 27 4.42 -8.61 10.70
N ALA A 28 4.14 -8.17 9.47
CA ALA A 28 4.75 -8.78 8.29
C ALA A 28 6.27 -8.69 8.34
N ARG A 29 6.80 -7.53 8.71
CA ARG A 29 8.25 -7.35 8.83
C ARG A 29 8.85 -8.25 9.88
N GLY A 30 8.18 -8.39 11.01
CA GLY A 30 8.62 -9.30 12.06
C GLY A 30 8.67 -10.74 11.60
N MET A 31 7.86 -11.09 10.59
CA MET A 31 7.83 -12.43 10.02
C MET A 31 8.72 -12.57 8.78
N GLY A 32 9.45 -11.52 8.40
CA GLY A 32 10.27 -11.53 7.19
C GLY A 32 9.46 -11.54 5.90
N LYS A 33 8.24 -11.01 5.91
CA LYS A 33 7.35 -11.01 4.75
C LYS A 33 7.14 -9.60 4.22
N LYS A 34 6.92 -9.51 2.90
CA LYS A 34 6.56 -8.25 2.25
C LYS A 34 5.06 -8.08 2.25
N THR A 35 4.61 -6.82 2.18
CA THR A 35 3.19 -6.49 2.13
C THR A 35 2.81 -5.98 0.75
N VAL A 36 1.60 -6.34 0.31
CA VAL A 36 1.03 -5.92 -0.98
C VAL A 36 -0.35 -5.35 -0.72
N ALA A 37 -0.56 -4.07 -1.10
CA ALA A 37 -1.86 -3.44 -0.99
C ALA A 37 -2.67 -3.69 -2.27
N GLU A 38 -3.91 -4.16 -2.12
CA GLU A 38 -4.80 -4.43 -3.25
C GLU A 38 -5.74 -3.24 -3.52
N PHE A 39 -6.22 -3.11 -4.75
CA PHE A 39 -7.19 -2.07 -5.16
C PHE A 39 -6.72 -0.64 -4.93
N VAL A 40 -5.44 -0.40 -5.10
CA VAL A 40 -4.92 0.97 -5.04
C VAL A 40 -5.37 1.71 -6.29
N SER A 41 -6.00 2.88 -6.12
CA SER A 41 -6.63 3.59 -7.23
C SER A 41 -6.15 5.03 -7.43
N ASP A 42 -5.44 5.62 -6.47
CA ASP A 42 -4.99 7.00 -6.60
C ASP A 42 -3.64 7.23 -5.94
N GLU A 43 -3.02 8.36 -6.31
CA GLU A 43 -1.70 8.72 -5.82
C GLU A 43 -1.70 9.02 -4.31
N LYS A 44 -2.76 9.62 -3.81
CA LYS A 44 -2.85 9.94 -2.39
C LYS A 44 -2.76 8.67 -1.53
N THR A 45 -3.47 7.63 -1.96
CA THR A 45 -3.42 6.33 -1.27
C THR A 45 -2.03 5.73 -1.38
N VAL A 46 -1.39 5.81 -2.54
CA VAL A 46 -0.03 5.31 -2.72
C VAL A 46 0.93 5.98 -1.73
N ARG A 47 0.82 7.29 -1.57
CA ARG A 47 1.69 8.03 -0.64
C ARG A 47 1.47 7.61 0.81
N LEU A 48 0.21 7.40 1.20
CA LEU A 48 -0.12 6.93 2.54
C LEU A 48 0.44 5.53 2.81
N LEU A 49 0.34 4.66 1.80
CA LEU A 49 0.86 3.30 1.92
C LEU A 49 2.39 3.29 2.03
N GLU A 50 3.06 4.12 1.25
CA GLU A 50 4.50 4.24 1.34
C GLU A 50 4.92 4.72 2.72
N LYS A 51 4.23 5.73 3.25
CA LYS A 51 4.51 6.26 4.58
C LYS A 51 4.30 5.20 5.66
N ALA A 52 3.30 4.33 5.47
CA ALA A 52 3.03 3.24 6.40
C ALA A 52 4.03 2.09 6.29
N GLY A 53 4.82 2.06 5.22
CA GLY A 53 5.85 1.04 5.03
C GLY A 53 5.43 -0.16 4.19
N VAL A 54 4.31 -0.06 3.47
CA VAL A 54 3.86 -1.11 2.56
C VAL A 54 4.86 -1.23 1.41
N ASP A 55 5.16 -2.47 0.99
CA ASP A 55 6.20 -2.70 -0.01
C ASP A 55 5.72 -2.55 -1.45
N CYS A 56 4.55 -3.10 -1.76
CA CYS A 56 4.04 -3.16 -3.13
C CYS A 56 2.57 -2.78 -3.20
N ALA A 57 2.12 -2.38 -4.39
CA ALA A 57 0.71 -2.11 -4.64
C ALA A 57 0.27 -2.79 -5.92
N GLN A 58 -1.02 -3.12 -5.99
CA GLN A 58 -1.66 -3.73 -7.15
C GLN A 58 -2.95 -2.97 -7.43
N GLY A 59 -3.30 -2.80 -8.70
CA GLY A 59 -4.52 -2.12 -9.10
C GLY A 59 -4.33 -0.68 -9.58
N TYR A 60 -3.17 -0.06 -9.33
CA TYR A 60 -2.88 1.31 -9.76
C TYR A 60 -2.31 1.26 -11.19
N HIS A 61 -3.19 1.12 -12.17
CA HIS A 61 -2.85 0.98 -13.59
C HIS A 61 -1.97 -0.23 -13.91
N VAL A 62 -1.93 -1.21 -13.01
CA VAL A 62 -1.10 -2.39 -13.20
C VAL A 62 -1.88 -3.64 -12.82
N GLY A 63 -1.64 -4.72 -13.55
CA GLY A 63 -2.30 -6.00 -13.31
C GLY A 63 -1.58 -6.88 -12.28
N ARG A 64 -0.35 -6.52 -11.91
CA ARG A 64 0.45 -7.29 -10.95
C ARG A 64 1.09 -6.34 -9.94
N PRO A 65 1.49 -6.85 -8.76
CA PRO A 65 2.10 -6.00 -7.75
C PRO A 65 3.37 -5.32 -8.24
N ARG A 66 3.55 -4.06 -7.83
CA ARG A 66 4.75 -3.28 -8.13
C ARG A 66 5.21 -2.55 -6.88
N PRO A 67 6.52 -2.34 -6.71
CA PRO A 67 7.02 -1.54 -5.58
C PRO A 67 6.37 -0.15 -5.57
N LEU A 68 5.98 0.31 -4.39
CA LEU A 68 5.29 1.60 -4.26
C LEU A 68 6.13 2.76 -4.76
N ARG A 69 7.43 2.75 -4.52
CA ARG A 69 8.30 3.84 -4.95
C ARG A 69 8.33 4.01 -6.46
N GLU A 70 8.10 2.93 -7.23
CA GLU A 70 8.03 3.02 -8.68
C GLU A 70 6.78 3.77 -9.12
N LEU A 71 5.70 3.64 -8.36
CA LEU A 71 4.44 4.32 -8.67
C LEU A 71 4.49 5.81 -8.34
N LEU A 72 5.43 6.22 -7.51
CA LEU A 72 5.60 7.62 -7.12
C LEU A 72 6.66 8.35 -7.94
N MET A 73 7.35 7.64 -8.84
CA MET A 73 8.35 8.26 -9.69
C MET A 73 7.69 9.11 -10.77
N PRO A 74 8.31 10.26 -11.15
CA PRO A 74 7.76 11.07 -12.22
C PRO A 74 7.69 10.30 -13.54
N ALA A 75 6.74 10.69 -14.40
CA ALA A 75 6.63 10.11 -15.73
C ALA A 75 7.94 10.31 -16.50
N GLY A 76 8.32 9.31 -17.27
CA GLY A 76 9.54 9.36 -18.06
C GLY A 76 10.75 8.70 -17.41
N HIS A 77 10.61 8.20 -16.20
CA HIS A 77 11.67 7.44 -15.55
C HIS A 77 11.65 5.98 -15.87
#